data_98413d1033468d586a0bcc41bb7d5658
#
_entry.id   98413d1033468d586a0bcc41bb7d5658
#
_cell.length_a   1.000
_cell.length_b   1.000
_cell.length_c   1.000
_cell.angle_alpha   90.00
_cell.angle_beta   90.00
_cell.angle_gamma   90.00
#
_symmetry.space_group_name_H-M   'P 1'
#
loop_
_entity.id
_entity.type
_entity.pdbx_description
1 polymer ?
#
loop_
_entity_poly.entity_id
_entity_poly.type
_entity_poly.pdbx_seq_one_letter_code
_entity_poly.pdbx_strand_id
1 'polypeptide(L)'
;MLKPLIAAAVLALSAMPASAEVVSRTADSFTLRYAVGAEMSPDDIGPALRDLPKWWDAAHTYSGSAANLSLDLTPGGCWCERLADGTDFDHGRTVSVTPDSFVFNAPFGPLRGRTTKAELTVTWPGANRGWTPTWTMVVEGPGVGAMADGVDGVMGAGYQRWLRYLEYGEETAG
;
A
#
# COMPACT_ATOMS: atom_id res chain seq x y z
N MET A 1 20.37 31.17 -51.65
CA MET A 1 20.56 31.16 -50.20
C MET A 1 19.47 30.24 -49.60
N LEU A 2 19.81 28.95 -49.32
CA LEU A 2 18.90 27.99 -48.67
C LEU A 2 19.06 28.11 -47.17
N LYS A 3 17.96 28.36 -46.45
CA LYS A 3 17.91 28.29 -44.96
C LYS A 3 17.70 26.84 -44.53
N PRO A 4 18.49 26.33 -43.59
CA PRO A 4 18.23 25.00 -43.05
C PRO A 4 17.05 25.06 -42.06
N LEU A 5 16.07 24.19 -42.27
CA LEU A 5 15.01 23.88 -41.31
C LEU A 5 15.59 22.95 -40.23
N ILE A 6 15.73 23.45 -39.02
CA ILE A 6 16.07 22.61 -37.83
C ILE A 6 14.76 22.02 -37.33
N ALA A 7 14.58 20.73 -37.57
CA ALA A 7 13.49 19.96 -36.93
C ALA A 7 13.86 19.66 -35.47
N ALA A 8 13.18 20.30 -34.54
CA ALA A 8 13.28 19.97 -33.13
C ALA A 8 12.50 18.67 -32.86
N ALA A 9 13.23 17.60 -32.59
CA ALA A 9 12.63 16.36 -32.09
C ALA A 9 12.19 16.56 -30.63
N VAL A 10 10.87 16.60 -30.38
CA VAL A 10 10.31 16.58 -29.06
C VAL A 10 10.38 15.13 -28.59
N LEU A 11 11.30 14.80 -27.66
CA LEU A 11 11.26 13.56 -26.91
C LEU A 11 10.06 13.62 -25.96
N ALA A 12 9.00 12.88 -26.30
CA ALA A 12 7.94 12.60 -25.36
C ALA A 12 8.49 11.64 -24.30
N LEU A 13 8.77 12.14 -23.10
CA LEU A 13 8.95 11.29 -21.92
C LEU A 13 7.60 10.61 -21.64
N SER A 14 7.50 9.35 -22.03
CA SER A 14 6.41 8.49 -21.61
C SER A 14 6.55 8.28 -20.10
N ALA A 15 5.69 8.92 -19.29
CA ALA A 15 5.53 8.54 -17.88
C ALA A 15 5.10 7.07 -17.88
N MET A 16 5.98 6.17 -17.43
CA MET A 16 5.60 4.78 -17.18
C MET A 16 4.55 4.81 -16.08
N PRO A 17 3.40 4.16 -16.28
CA PRO A 17 2.46 3.97 -15.18
C PRO A 17 3.20 3.24 -14.06
N ALA A 18 3.04 3.73 -12.83
CA ALA A 18 3.51 3.06 -11.64
C ALA A 18 2.83 1.69 -11.59
N SER A 19 3.54 0.66 -11.96
CA SER A 19 3.04 -0.69 -11.98
C SER A 19 3.07 -1.22 -10.54
N ALA A 20 1.88 -1.45 -9.97
CA ALA A 20 1.71 -2.47 -8.98
C ALA A 20 2.28 -3.76 -9.59
N GLU A 21 3.26 -4.37 -8.95
CA GLU A 21 3.95 -5.50 -9.57
C GLU A 21 3.83 -6.74 -8.70
N VAL A 22 3.18 -7.77 -9.27
CA VAL A 22 3.34 -9.14 -8.77
C VAL A 22 4.78 -9.55 -9.10
N VAL A 23 5.71 -9.34 -8.17
CA VAL A 23 7.14 -9.62 -8.38
C VAL A 23 7.47 -11.10 -8.38
N SER A 24 6.63 -11.93 -7.75
CA SER A 24 6.73 -13.40 -7.81
C SER A 24 5.37 -14.05 -7.55
N ARG A 25 5.16 -15.24 -8.14
CA ARG A 25 3.97 -16.07 -7.93
C ARG A 25 4.30 -17.54 -8.12
N THR A 26 3.81 -18.37 -7.20
CA THR A 26 3.72 -19.83 -7.33
C THR A 26 2.29 -20.28 -7.06
N ALA A 27 2.00 -21.58 -7.03
CA ALA A 27 0.68 -22.06 -6.60
C ALA A 27 0.35 -21.64 -5.14
N ASP A 28 1.36 -21.64 -4.27
CA ASP A 28 1.20 -21.51 -2.82
C ASP A 28 1.85 -20.23 -2.24
N SER A 29 2.25 -19.30 -3.10
CA SER A 29 2.81 -18.01 -2.66
C SER A 29 2.71 -16.94 -3.71
N PHE A 30 2.78 -15.66 -3.25
CA PHE A 30 3.04 -14.51 -4.11
C PHE A 30 3.69 -13.38 -3.33
N THR A 31 4.37 -12.50 -4.05
CA THR A 31 4.94 -11.26 -3.52
C THR A 31 4.47 -10.10 -4.38
N LEU A 32 3.92 -9.07 -3.73
CA LEU A 32 3.57 -7.80 -4.34
C LEU A 32 4.56 -6.74 -3.88
N ARG A 33 4.90 -5.79 -4.76
CA ARG A 33 5.74 -4.67 -4.42
C ARG A 33 5.23 -3.41 -5.09
N TYR A 34 5.12 -2.34 -4.32
CA TYR A 34 4.71 -1.01 -4.77
C TYR A 34 5.80 -0.02 -4.39
N ALA A 35 6.37 0.64 -5.38
CA ALA A 35 7.41 1.64 -5.19
C ALA A 35 7.28 2.69 -6.30
N VAL A 36 6.67 3.81 -6.00
CA VAL A 36 6.53 4.94 -6.91
C VAL A 36 7.34 6.11 -6.38
N GLY A 37 8.07 6.75 -7.27
CA GLY A 37 8.88 7.91 -6.89
C GLY A 37 8.00 9.07 -6.42
N ALA A 38 8.00 9.29 -5.12
CA ALA A 38 7.46 10.48 -4.49
C ALA A 38 8.46 10.89 -3.39
N GLU A 39 8.85 12.15 -3.38
CA GLU A 39 9.70 12.68 -2.33
C GLU A 39 8.80 13.04 -1.14
N MET A 40 8.87 12.22 -0.09
CA MET A 40 8.05 12.39 1.11
C MET A 40 8.95 12.56 2.34
N SER A 41 8.46 13.29 3.34
CA SER A 41 9.13 13.33 4.64
C SER A 41 8.93 12.00 5.38
N PRO A 42 9.97 11.41 5.96
CA PRO A 42 9.83 10.24 6.84
C PRO A 42 8.86 10.45 7.98
N ASP A 43 8.83 11.67 8.50
CA ASP A 43 8.01 12.03 9.66
C ASP A 43 6.50 11.98 9.34
N ASP A 44 6.13 12.07 8.06
CA ASP A 44 4.73 12.05 7.61
C ASP A 44 4.20 10.62 7.36
N ILE A 45 5.09 9.64 7.17
CA ILE A 45 4.70 8.26 6.81
C ILE A 45 3.85 7.61 7.89
N GLY A 46 4.30 7.65 9.13
CA GLY A 46 3.57 7.07 10.27
C GLY A 46 2.22 7.74 10.52
N PRO A 47 2.15 9.09 10.63
CA PRO A 47 0.88 9.80 10.71
C PRO A 47 -0.07 9.46 9.58
N ALA A 48 0.37 9.46 8.33
CA ALA A 48 -0.48 9.14 7.18
C ALA A 48 -0.98 7.69 7.19
N LEU A 49 -0.20 6.72 7.67
CA LEU A 49 -0.67 5.36 7.85
C LEU A 49 -1.78 5.28 8.92
N ARG A 50 -1.64 6.01 10.06
CA ARG A 50 -2.68 6.06 11.09
C ARG A 50 -3.97 6.70 10.59
N ASP A 51 -3.87 7.62 9.66
CA ASP A 51 -5.01 8.28 9.02
C ASP A 51 -5.70 7.40 7.97
N LEU A 52 -5.54 6.08 8.09
CA LEU A 52 -6.18 5.04 7.27
C LEU A 52 -7.66 5.34 6.91
N PRO A 53 -8.51 5.83 7.83
CA PRO A 53 -9.89 6.20 7.52
C PRO A 53 -10.05 7.27 6.43
N LYS A 54 -9.03 8.08 6.19
CA LYS A 54 -9.09 9.21 5.26
C LYS A 54 -8.73 8.83 3.81
N TRP A 55 -8.02 7.73 3.62
CA TRP A 55 -7.54 7.35 2.29
C TRP A 55 -7.90 5.93 1.86
N TRP A 56 -8.33 5.03 2.78
CA TRP A 56 -8.74 3.68 2.39
C TRP A 56 -10.09 3.69 1.67
N ASP A 57 -10.28 2.72 0.76
CA ASP A 57 -11.54 2.58 0.04
C ASP A 57 -12.61 1.89 0.91
N ALA A 58 -13.74 2.56 1.09
CA ALA A 58 -14.88 2.02 1.82
C ALA A 58 -15.43 0.72 1.18
N ALA A 59 -15.28 0.55 -0.14
CA ALA A 59 -15.69 -0.69 -0.83
C ALA A 59 -14.88 -1.93 -0.40
N HIS A 60 -13.72 -1.72 0.24
CA HIS A 60 -12.86 -2.77 0.77
C HIS A 60 -12.89 -2.83 2.30
N THR A 61 -14.05 -2.53 2.89
CA THR A 61 -14.34 -2.67 4.31
C THR A 61 -15.51 -3.62 4.54
N TYR A 62 -15.62 -4.22 5.70
CA TYR A 62 -16.77 -5.07 6.08
C TYR A 62 -17.93 -4.24 6.60
N SER A 63 -17.66 -3.07 7.18
CA SER A 63 -18.68 -2.14 7.68
C SER A 63 -19.27 -1.23 6.59
N GLY A 64 -18.68 -1.21 5.38
CA GLY A 64 -19.05 -0.29 4.31
C GLY A 64 -18.57 1.15 4.52
N SER A 65 -17.68 1.39 5.50
CA SER A 65 -17.17 2.73 5.81
C SER A 65 -15.71 2.70 6.25
N ALA A 66 -14.85 3.42 5.54
CA ALA A 66 -13.46 3.58 5.92
C ALA A 66 -13.30 4.33 7.26
N ALA A 67 -14.27 5.17 7.65
CA ALA A 67 -14.26 5.86 8.94
C ALA A 67 -14.27 4.92 10.15
N ASN A 68 -14.64 3.64 9.96
CA ASN A 68 -14.64 2.63 11.00
C ASN A 68 -13.29 1.90 11.14
N LEU A 69 -12.33 2.18 10.25
CA LEU A 69 -10.98 1.62 10.33
C LEU A 69 -10.13 2.35 11.36
N SER A 70 -9.19 1.64 11.93
CA SER A 70 -8.15 2.18 12.81
C SER A 70 -6.86 1.40 12.67
N LEU A 71 -5.71 2.07 12.84
CA LEU A 71 -4.39 1.45 12.79
C LEU A 71 -3.54 1.96 13.96
N ASP A 72 -3.19 1.03 14.85
CA ASP A 72 -2.22 1.26 15.91
C ASP A 72 -0.84 0.77 15.46
N LEU A 73 0.12 1.69 15.33
CA LEU A 73 1.49 1.41 14.90
C LEU A 73 2.42 0.95 16.04
N THR A 74 1.90 0.66 17.23
CA THR A 74 2.72 0.03 18.29
C THR A 74 2.81 -1.48 18.08
N PRO A 75 3.93 -2.15 18.42
CA PRO A 75 4.01 -3.61 18.32
C PRO A 75 2.86 -4.31 19.07
N GLY A 76 2.13 -5.20 18.38
CA GLY A 76 0.89 -5.82 18.84
C GLY A 76 -0.38 -5.00 18.54
N GLY A 77 -0.24 -3.76 18.12
CA GLY A 77 -1.35 -2.85 17.77
C GLY A 77 -2.20 -3.39 16.63
N CYS A 78 -3.47 -3.07 16.65
CA CYS A 78 -4.47 -3.59 15.73
C CYS A 78 -4.62 -2.72 14.48
N TRP A 79 -4.71 -3.37 13.34
CA TRP A 79 -5.39 -2.85 12.17
C TRP A 79 -6.82 -3.36 12.24
N CYS A 80 -7.69 -2.56 12.81
CA CYS A 80 -9.04 -2.96 13.19
C CYS A 80 -10.11 -2.20 12.42
N GLU A 81 -11.29 -2.81 12.35
CA GLU A 81 -12.50 -2.21 11.83
C GLU A 81 -13.65 -2.38 12.82
N ARG A 82 -14.34 -1.29 13.18
CA ARG A 82 -15.54 -1.32 13.99
C ARG A 82 -16.73 -1.78 13.15
N LEU A 83 -17.34 -2.91 13.50
CA LEU A 83 -18.52 -3.43 12.83
C LEU A 83 -19.81 -2.83 13.39
N ALA A 84 -20.92 -3.02 12.66
CA ALA A 84 -22.23 -2.47 13.00
C ALA A 84 -22.79 -3.01 14.34
N ASP A 85 -22.38 -4.21 14.76
CA ASP A 85 -22.75 -4.81 16.04
C ASP A 85 -21.91 -4.29 17.23
N GLY A 86 -20.98 -3.37 16.96
CA GLY A 86 -20.10 -2.78 17.96
C GLY A 86 -18.86 -3.62 18.27
N THR A 87 -18.63 -4.74 17.59
CA THR A 87 -17.40 -5.53 17.71
C THR A 87 -16.30 -4.98 16.84
N ASP A 88 -15.04 -5.26 17.19
CA ASP A 88 -13.88 -4.94 16.35
C ASP A 88 -13.46 -6.17 15.54
N PHE A 89 -13.37 -5.99 14.23
CA PHE A 89 -12.79 -6.96 13.33
C PHE A 89 -11.29 -6.71 13.20
N ASP A 90 -10.48 -7.73 13.47
CA ASP A 90 -9.03 -7.66 13.35
C ASP A 90 -8.59 -8.00 11.92
N HIS A 91 -8.17 -7.01 11.14
CA HIS A 91 -7.60 -7.20 9.81
C HIS A 91 -6.16 -7.67 9.86
N GLY A 92 -5.42 -7.25 10.89
CA GLY A 92 -4.00 -7.54 11.04
C GLY A 92 -3.39 -6.86 12.26
N ARG A 93 -2.10 -7.09 12.46
CA ARG A 93 -1.36 -6.60 13.61
C ARG A 93 -0.03 -6.00 13.22
N THR A 94 0.34 -4.90 13.86
CA THR A 94 1.70 -4.36 13.82
C THR A 94 2.65 -5.35 14.50
N VAL A 95 3.68 -5.80 13.78
CA VAL A 95 4.68 -6.75 14.29
C VAL A 95 5.89 -6.02 14.81
N SER A 96 6.42 -5.08 14.02
CA SER A 96 7.59 -4.30 14.41
C SER A 96 7.54 -2.89 13.83
N VAL A 97 8.22 -1.98 14.53
CA VAL A 97 8.36 -0.57 14.18
C VAL A 97 9.84 -0.21 14.35
N THR A 98 10.42 0.33 13.30
CA THR A 98 11.79 0.87 13.29
C THR A 98 11.80 2.30 12.74
N PRO A 99 12.93 3.04 12.79
CA PRO A 99 13.00 4.38 12.21
C PRO A 99 12.76 4.44 10.69
N ASP A 100 12.82 3.31 9.98
CA ASP A 100 12.75 3.20 8.53
C ASP A 100 11.78 2.14 8.03
N SER A 101 11.01 1.49 8.94
CA SER A 101 10.05 0.47 8.54
C SER A 101 8.91 0.22 9.53
N PHE A 102 7.77 -0.21 8.99
CA PHE A 102 6.68 -0.89 9.71
C PHE A 102 6.49 -2.27 9.11
N VAL A 103 6.30 -3.27 9.96
CA VAL A 103 5.97 -4.63 9.56
C VAL A 103 4.64 -5.04 10.18
N PHE A 104 3.75 -5.57 9.36
CA PHE A 104 2.42 -6.02 9.77
C PHE A 104 2.23 -7.50 9.44
N ASN A 105 1.64 -8.26 10.37
CA ASN A 105 0.94 -9.49 10.02
C ASN A 105 -0.41 -9.08 9.40
N ALA A 106 -0.62 -9.39 8.13
CA ALA A 106 -1.66 -8.76 7.33
C ALA A 106 -2.48 -9.78 6.50
N PRO A 107 -3.19 -10.73 7.16
CA PRO A 107 -4.06 -11.69 6.47
C PRO A 107 -5.36 -11.01 6.02
N PHE A 108 -5.25 -9.97 5.18
CA PHE A 108 -6.37 -9.14 4.77
C PHE A 108 -7.43 -9.90 3.98
N GLY A 109 -8.69 -9.58 4.24
CA GLY A 109 -9.83 -10.04 3.47
C GLY A 109 -9.88 -11.56 3.28
N PRO A 110 -9.92 -12.05 2.02
CA PRO A 110 -10.04 -13.47 1.73
C PRO A 110 -8.77 -14.30 2.04
N LEU A 111 -7.65 -13.67 2.41
CA LEU A 111 -6.43 -14.35 2.85
C LEU A 111 -6.57 -14.92 4.25
N ARG A 112 -7.49 -14.39 5.06
CA ARG A 112 -7.72 -14.84 6.44
C ARG A 112 -8.07 -16.33 6.49
N GLY A 113 -7.33 -17.06 7.32
CA GLY A 113 -7.49 -18.51 7.48
C GLY A 113 -6.96 -19.38 6.33
N ARG A 114 -6.34 -18.75 5.32
CA ARG A 114 -5.77 -19.44 4.16
C ARG A 114 -4.24 -19.35 4.10
N THR A 115 -3.64 -18.49 4.93
CA THR A 115 -2.21 -18.20 4.88
C THR A 115 -1.48 -18.81 6.05
N THR A 116 -0.27 -19.27 5.79
CA THR A 116 0.75 -19.60 6.79
C THR A 116 1.64 -18.39 7.07
N LYS A 117 1.75 -17.48 6.09
CA LYS A 117 2.38 -16.17 6.21
C LYS A 117 1.57 -15.16 5.38
N ALA A 118 1.30 -14.00 5.98
CA ALA A 118 0.80 -12.82 5.27
C ALA A 118 1.45 -11.59 5.94
N GLU A 119 2.44 -11.02 5.30
CA GLU A 119 3.26 -9.95 5.85
C GLU A 119 3.26 -8.76 4.90
N LEU A 120 2.90 -7.58 5.43
CA LEU A 120 3.07 -6.32 4.73
C LEU A 120 4.20 -5.56 5.40
N THR A 121 5.22 -5.20 4.64
CA THR A 121 6.31 -4.34 5.08
C THR A 121 6.21 -3.00 4.35
N VAL A 122 6.19 -1.92 5.12
CA VAL A 122 6.31 -0.54 4.63
C VAL A 122 7.72 -0.08 4.97
N THR A 123 8.51 0.30 3.97
CA THR A 123 9.87 0.79 4.17
C THR A 123 10.07 2.13 3.48
N TRP A 124 11.00 2.92 3.99
CA TRP A 124 11.50 4.14 3.36
C TRP A 124 12.99 4.25 3.60
N PRO A 125 13.78 4.61 2.57
CA PRO A 125 15.23 4.74 2.73
C PRO A 125 15.58 5.93 3.63
N GLY A 126 16.64 5.81 4.46
CA GLY A 126 17.11 6.84 5.38
C GLY A 126 17.51 8.16 4.72
N ALA A 127 17.64 9.23 5.51
CA ALA A 127 17.66 10.67 5.18
C ALA A 127 18.53 11.19 4.01
N ASN A 128 19.30 10.35 3.36
CA ASN A 128 20.28 10.77 2.35
C ASN A 128 19.95 10.39 0.90
N ARG A 129 18.75 9.87 0.63
CA ARG A 129 18.30 9.51 -0.73
C ARG A 129 16.86 9.92 -0.92
N GLY A 130 16.48 10.40 -2.11
CA GLY A 130 15.08 10.69 -2.44
C GLY A 130 14.15 9.58 -1.95
N TRP A 131 13.10 9.95 -1.23
CA TRP A 131 12.25 9.06 -0.44
C TRP A 131 11.19 8.44 -1.32
N THR A 132 11.30 7.15 -1.57
CA THR A 132 10.20 6.39 -2.18
C THR A 132 9.73 5.38 -1.14
N PRO A 133 8.61 5.65 -0.46
CA PRO A 133 8.05 4.65 0.42
C PRO A 133 7.66 3.42 -0.39
N THR A 134 8.05 2.25 0.08
CA THR A 134 7.80 0.98 -0.59
C THR A 134 6.91 0.11 0.27
N TRP A 135 5.84 -0.43 -0.31
CA TRP A 135 5.08 -1.52 0.28
C TRP A 135 5.52 -2.82 -0.35
N THR A 136 5.84 -3.81 0.47
CA THR A 136 6.10 -5.18 0.03
C THR A 136 5.18 -6.13 0.80
N MET A 137 4.38 -6.90 0.10
CA MET A 137 3.48 -7.89 0.69
C MET A 137 3.91 -9.29 0.28
N VAL A 138 4.23 -10.14 1.26
CA VAL A 138 4.59 -11.55 1.06
C VAL A 138 3.48 -12.42 1.61
N VAL A 139 2.93 -13.30 0.77
CA VAL A 139 1.84 -14.19 1.13
C VAL A 139 2.22 -15.63 0.80
N GLU A 140 2.05 -16.54 1.77
CA GLU A 140 2.29 -17.97 1.65
C GLU A 140 1.12 -18.76 2.23
N GLY A 141 0.76 -19.86 1.60
CA GLY A 141 -0.29 -20.78 2.04
C GLY A 141 -0.86 -21.58 0.90
N PRO A 142 -1.53 -22.70 1.15
CA PRO A 142 -2.05 -23.57 0.09
C PRO A 142 -2.98 -22.83 -0.87
N GLY A 143 -2.65 -22.82 -2.17
CA GLY A 143 -3.47 -22.28 -3.23
C GLY A 143 -3.59 -20.76 -3.29
N VAL A 144 -2.86 -19.99 -2.44
CA VAL A 144 -2.98 -18.52 -2.38
C VAL A 144 -2.51 -17.81 -3.65
N GLY A 145 -1.67 -18.46 -4.45
CA GLY A 145 -1.18 -17.87 -5.70
C GLY A 145 -2.29 -17.47 -6.67
N ALA A 146 -3.44 -18.16 -6.64
CA ALA A 146 -4.61 -17.82 -7.45
C ALA A 146 -5.28 -16.50 -7.02
N MET A 147 -4.97 -15.99 -5.83
CA MET A 147 -5.55 -14.76 -5.28
C MET A 147 -4.72 -13.52 -5.58
N ALA A 148 -3.51 -13.68 -6.13
CA ALA A 148 -2.53 -12.61 -6.28
C ALA A 148 -3.10 -11.39 -7.01
N ASP A 149 -3.78 -11.56 -8.17
CA ASP A 149 -4.30 -10.44 -8.95
C ASP A 149 -5.41 -9.67 -8.22
N GLY A 150 -6.29 -10.39 -7.50
CA GLY A 150 -7.33 -9.75 -6.70
C GLY A 150 -6.75 -8.96 -5.52
N VAL A 151 -5.76 -9.51 -4.84
CA VAL A 151 -5.06 -8.81 -3.74
C VAL A 151 -4.25 -7.64 -4.27
N ASP A 152 -3.57 -7.81 -5.41
CA ASP A 152 -2.83 -6.73 -6.08
C ASP A 152 -3.74 -5.54 -6.42
N GLY A 153 -4.92 -5.80 -6.99
CA GLY A 153 -5.88 -4.74 -7.31
C GLY A 153 -6.28 -3.89 -6.10
N VAL A 154 -6.55 -4.53 -4.95
CA VAL A 154 -6.93 -3.82 -3.72
C VAL A 154 -5.74 -3.08 -3.10
N MET A 155 -4.61 -3.77 -2.92
CA MET A 155 -3.43 -3.22 -2.26
C MET A 155 -2.78 -2.13 -3.09
N GLY A 156 -2.71 -2.30 -4.42
CA GLY A 156 -2.18 -1.30 -5.34
C GLY A 156 -3.03 -0.02 -5.35
N ALA A 157 -4.35 -0.14 -5.39
CA ALA A 157 -5.24 1.01 -5.26
C ALA A 157 -5.11 1.70 -3.90
N GLY A 158 -4.98 0.93 -2.81
CA GLY A 158 -4.74 1.46 -1.46
C GLY A 158 -3.42 2.22 -1.38
N TYR A 159 -2.33 1.66 -1.94
CA TYR A 159 -1.03 2.31 -2.00
C TYR A 159 -1.09 3.66 -2.75
N GLN A 160 -1.77 3.71 -3.90
CA GLN A 160 -1.93 4.94 -4.68
C GLN A 160 -2.73 6.01 -3.92
N ARG A 161 -3.81 5.63 -3.21
CA ARG A 161 -4.59 6.55 -2.36
C ARG A 161 -3.74 7.09 -1.21
N TRP A 162 -2.98 6.21 -0.54
CA TRP A 162 -2.08 6.63 0.53
C TRP A 162 -1.00 7.59 0.05
N LEU A 163 -0.39 7.38 -1.13
CA LEU A 163 0.56 8.32 -1.72
C LEU A 163 -0.07 9.68 -2.00
N ARG A 164 -1.27 9.71 -2.60
CA ARG A 164 -1.98 10.99 -2.81
C ARG A 164 -2.30 11.70 -1.50
N TYR A 165 -2.70 10.93 -0.48
CA TYR A 165 -2.94 11.49 0.84
C TYR A 165 -1.66 12.10 1.44
N LEU A 166 -0.52 11.43 1.32
CA LEU A 166 0.79 11.96 1.72
C LEU A 166 1.16 13.24 0.98
N GLU A 167 0.88 13.32 -0.32
CA GLU A 167 1.28 14.45 -1.17
C GLU A 167 0.36 15.66 -1.01
N TYR A 168 -0.94 15.45 -0.89
CA TYR A 168 -1.94 16.52 -0.98
C TYR A 168 -2.79 16.70 0.30
N GLY A 169 -2.66 15.83 1.30
CA GLY A 169 -3.53 15.78 2.45
C GLY A 169 -4.82 15.01 2.17
N GLU A 170 -5.98 15.54 2.55
CA GLU A 170 -7.26 14.85 2.37
C GLU A 170 -7.53 14.52 0.91
N GLU A 171 -7.94 13.26 0.64
CA GLU A 171 -8.44 12.88 -0.67
C GLU A 171 -9.73 13.68 -0.93
N THR A 172 -9.74 14.54 -1.97
CA THR A 172 -10.98 15.09 -2.47
C THR A 172 -11.79 13.93 -3.02
N ALA A 173 -12.84 13.54 -2.27
CA ALA A 173 -13.80 12.54 -2.69
C ALA A 173 -14.36 12.95 -4.07
N GLY A 174 -13.99 12.21 -5.10
CA GLY A 174 -14.51 12.33 -6.45
C GLY A 174 -15.76 11.47 -6.60
#